data_acdafa18249c41091d9a671bea57e102
#
_entry.id   acdafa18249c41091d9a671bea57e102
#
_cell.length_a   1.000
_cell.length_b   1.000
_cell.length_c   1.000
_cell.angle_alpha   90.00
_cell.angle_beta   90.00
_cell.angle_gamma   90.00
#
_symmetry.space_group_name_H-M   'P 1'
#
loop_
_entity.id
_entity.type
_entity.pdbx_description
1 polymer ?
#
loop_
_entity_poly.entity_id
_entity_poly.type
_entity_poly.pdbx_seq_one_letter_code
_entity_poly.pdbx_strand_id
1 'polypeptide(L)'
;MVGYHRVVEDLSTEARHTIAAMLITRRMLEEQLDWIGRRFRFVGLDELGERLERHDGAAGPVAAVTFDDGYQDVYEIAFPLLKRKGIPAAVFVVSDQVESRGLLAHDRLYVALGRAFARWASPARALRRLLIGLGIAVRGMEQWDGVGWTAGTVMVWLLRSLPRADILRVIDALEDEVGFDAAAARGMLPMTWEMLARMQRAGVVIGSHTRTHAWLTLEDRDKALEELRGSRLDLESRLGITVRHFAYPDGRFNKETAGMVAASGYRFGYTTCCHRDPSNPLLTIPRRMLWQNTCLDVRGRFSPAILSCQVHGVFNLVRGCEQNHAA
;
A
#
# COMPACT_ATOMS: atom_id res chain seq x y z
N MET A 1 5.99 13.72 -3.02
CA MET A 1 6.01 12.34 -3.53
C MET A 1 4.60 11.79 -3.56
N VAL A 2 4.25 11.08 -4.64
CA VAL A 2 2.93 10.45 -4.82
C VAL A 2 3.07 8.93 -4.89
N GLY A 3 2.07 8.24 -4.35
CA GLY A 3 1.99 6.77 -4.34
C GLY A 3 0.68 6.27 -4.91
N TYR A 4 0.73 5.12 -5.53
CA TYR A 4 -0.38 4.39 -6.13
C TYR A 4 -0.28 2.91 -5.76
N HIS A 5 -1.32 2.12 -6.05
CA HIS A 5 -1.27 0.66 -5.93
C HIS A 5 -1.53 0.01 -7.29
N ARG A 6 -2.77 -0.10 -7.69
CA ARG A 6 -3.20 -0.80 -8.90
C ARG A 6 -3.60 0.15 -10.03
N VAL A 7 -3.21 -0.17 -11.25
CA VAL A 7 -3.56 0.60 -12.45
C VAL A 7 -4.35 -0.29 -13.41
N VAL A 8 -5.58 0.11 -13.73
CA VAL A 8 -6.49 -0.68 -14.55
C VAL A 8 -6.93 0.09 -15.80
N GLU A 9 -7.36 -0.60 -16.84
CA GLU A 9 -7.93 0.06 -18.02
C GLU A 9 -9.37 0.52 -17.76
N ASP A 10 -10.19 -0.33 -17.09
CA ASP A 10 -11.57 -0.04 -16.77
C ASP A 10 -11.91 -0.41 -15.32
N LEU A 11 -12.56 0.53 -14.63
CA LEU A 11 -13.02 0.31 -13.24
C LEU A 11 -14.23 -0.61 -13.15
N SER A 12 -15.06 -0.67 -14.18
CA SER A 12 -16.34 -1.42 -14.14
C SER A 12 -16.14 -2.92 -13.94
N THR A 13 -15.02 -3.44 -14.42
CA THR A 13 -14.64 -4.86 -14.32
C THR A 13 -13.98 -5.17 -12.97
N GLU A 14 -13.21 -4.23 -12.42
CA GLU A 14 -12.32 -4.46 -11.26
C GLU A 14 -12.93 -4.02 -9.93
N ALA A 15 -13.75 -2.95 -9.92
CA ALA A 15 -14.25 -2.33 -8.69
C ALA A 15 -15.16 -3.24 -7.84
N ARG A 16 -15.71 -4.32 -8.41
CA ARG A 16 -16.61 -5.23 -7.69
C ARG A 16 -15.89 -6.12 -6.66
N HIS A 17 -14.61 -6.40 -6.91
CA HIS A 17 -13.83 -7.36 -6.13
C HIS A 17 -12.58 -6.75 -5.49
N THR A 18 -12.34 -5.45 -5.71
CA THR A 18 -11.13 -4.76 -5.26
C THR A 18 -11.46 -3.59 -4.36
N ILE A 19 -10.55 -3.29 -3.44
CA ILE A 19 -10.60 -2.12 -2.58
C ILE A 19 -10.54 -0.86 -3.45
N ALA A 20 -11.62 -0.08 -3.50
CA ALA A 20 -11.74 1.08 -4.39
C ALA A 20 -10.62 2.13 -4.21
N ALA A 21 -10.09 2.26 -2.98
CA ALA A 21 -8.98 3.16 -2.66
C ALA A 21 -7.62 2.69 -3.20
N MET A 22 -7.56 1.53 -3.84
CA MET A 22 -6.34 1.02 -4.47
C MET A 22 -6.33 1.20 -5.99
N LEU A 23 -7.47 1.54 -6.60
CA LEU A 23 -7.61 1.57 -8.05
C LEU A 23 -7.46 2.96 -8.64
N ILE A 24 -6.73 3.03 -9.76
CA ILE A 24 -6.72 4.17 -10.66
C ILE A 24 -6.76 3.68 -12.11
N THR A 25 -7.53 4.35 -12.99
CA THR A 25 -7.46 4.03 -14.40
C THR A 25 -6.18 4.58 -15.04
N ARG A 26 -5.68 3.91 -16.07
CA ARG A 26 -4.53 4.41 -16.86
C ARG A 26 -4.74 5.85 -17.30
N ARG A 27 -5.95 6.19 -17.77
CA ARG A 27 -6.29 7.56 -18.16
C ARG A 27 -6.16 8.56 -17.03
N MET A 28 -6.71 8.26 -15.85
CA MET A 28 -6.63 9.14 -14.68
C MET A 28 -5.19 9.28 -14.19
N LEU A 29 -4.43 8.18 -14.17
CA LEU A 29 -3.00 8.22 -13.86
C LEU A 29 -2.27 9.16 -14.82
N GLU A 30 -2.51 9.05 -16.11
CA GLU A 30 -1.90 9.91 -17.12
C GLU A 30 -2.26 11.39 -16.92
N GLU A 31 -3.53 11.72 -16.67
CA GLU A 31 -3.98 13.09 -16.39
C GLU A 31 -3.29 13.67 -15.12
N GLN A 32 -3.15 12.86 -14.06
CA GLN A 32 -2.44 13.27 -12.84
C GLN A 32 -0.94 13.49 -13.09
N LEU A 33 -0.28 12.56 -13.77
CA LEU A 33 1.16 12.68 -14.11
C LEU A 33 1.44 13.88 -15.01
N ASP A 34 0.58 14.16 -16.00
CA ASP A 34 0.73 15.32 -16.88
C ASP A 34 0.57 16.64 -16.10
N TRP A 35 -0.35 16.68 -15.16
CA TRP A 35 -0.51 17.85 -14.30
C TRP A 35 0.70 18.06 -13.39
N ILE A 36 1.23 16.98 -12.77
CA ILE A 36 2.40 17.01 -11.89
C ILE A 36 3.63 17.44 -12.70
N GLY A 37 3.88 16.83 -13.88
CA GLY A 37 5.05 17.09 -14.70
C GLY A 37 5.16 18.53 -15.24
N ARG A 38 4.01 19.24 -15.34
CA ARG A 38 4.04 20.67 -15.69
C ARG A 38 4.53 21.58 -14.55
N ARG A 39 4.64 21.07 -13.33
CA ARG A 39 4.95 21.86 -12.09
C ARG A 39 6.17 21.38 -11.34
N PHE A 40 6.49 20.10 -11.50
CA PHE A 40 7.56 19.42 -10.77
C PHE A 40 8.41 18.64 -11.78
N ARG A 41 9.71 18.65 -11.58
CA ARG A 41 10.59 17.73 -12.30
C ARG A 41 10.49 16.34 -11.67
N PHE A 42 10.21 15.31 -12.44
CA PHE A 42 10.23 13.94 -11.95
C PHE A 42 11.66 13.48 -11.66
N VAL A 43 11.84 12.81 -10.51
CA VAL A 43 13.12 12.25 -10.06
C VAL A 43 12.92 10.81 -9.56
N GLY A 44 13.97 10.00 -9.68
CA GLY A 44 14.02 8.68 -9.05
C GLY A 44 14.17 8.77 -7.52
N LEU A 45 13.91 7.67 -6.81
CA LEU A 45 14.00 7.66 -5.35
C LEU A 45 15.44 7.86 -4.84
N ASP A 46 16.46 7.36 -5.55
CA ASP A 46 17.84 7.58 -5.17
C ASP A 46 18.19 9.08 -5.21
N GLU A 47 17.85 9.78 -6.31
CA GLU A 47 18.05 11.24 -6.41
C GLU A 47 17.27 11.99 -5.34
N LEU A 48 16.00 11.60 -5.08
CA LEU A 48 15.19 12.22 -4.03
C LEU A 48 15.85 12.02 -2.66
N GLY A 49 16.29 10.80 -2.35
CA GLY A 49 16.96 10.46 -1.10
C GLY A 49 18.21 11.30 -0.87
N GLU A 50 19.07 11.40 -1.88
CA GLU A 50 20.30 12.23 -1.80
C GLU A 50 20.01 13.71 -1.58
N ARG A 51 18.96 14.25 -2.22
CA ARG A 51 18.53 15.63 -1.98
C ARG A 51 18.05 15.87 -0.55
N LEU A 52 17.28 14.90 0.00
CA LEU A 52 16.81 14.97 1.37
C LEU A 52 17.96 14.92 2.39
N GLU A 53 19.00 14.12 2.13
CA GLU A 53 20.20 14.04 2.96
C GLU A 53 21.04 15.32 2.93
N ARG A 54 21.19 15.91 1.75
CA ARG A 54 21.96 17.16 1.57
C ARG A 54 21.19 18.41 1.99
N HIS A 55 19.90 18.29 2.35
CA HIS A 55 19.00 19.43 2.61
C HIS A 55 18.95 20.40 1.42
N ASP A 56 19.09 19.87 0.19
CA ASP A 56 19.17 20.66 -1.03
C ASP A 56 17.76 21.09 -1.51
N GLY A 57 17.27 22.19 -0.94
CA GLY A 57 16.03 22.83 -1.37
C GLY A 57 16.18 23.77 -2.57
N ALA A 58 17.42 24.11 -2.98
CA ALA A 58 17.68 25.13 -3.98
C ALA A 58 17.42 24.70 -5.43
N ALA A 59 17.40 23.39 -5.71
CA ALA A 59 17.33 22.85 -7.06
C ALA A 59 15.91 22.74 -7.66
N GLY A 60 14.96 23.50 -7.15
CA GLY A 60 13.58 23.57 -7.65
C GLY A 60 12.68 22.40 -7.19
N PRO A 61 11.36 22.49 -7.43
CA PRO A 61 10.38 21.50 -6.97
C PRO A 61 10.51 20.18 -7.75
N VAL A 62 10.56 19.07 -7.02
CA VAL A 62 10.65 17.73 -7.60
C VAL A 62 9.48 16.84 -7.17
N ALA A 63 9.15 15.84 -7.98
CA ALA A 63 8.18 14.80 -7.68
C ALA A 63 8.77 13.41 -7.91
N ALA A 64 8.45 12.46 -7.05
CA ALA A 64 8.74 11.04 -7.26
C ALA A 64 7.43 10.25 -7.27
N VAL A 65 7.39 9.21 -8.12
CA VAL A 65 6.24 8.32 -8.35
C VAL A 65 6.56 6.95 -7.79
N THR A 66 5.65 6.40 -6.98
CA THR A 66 5.81 5.09 -6.38
C THR A 66 4.55 4.23 -6.55
N PHE A 67 4.73 2.91 -6.58
CA PHE A 67 3.64 1.93 -6.57
C PHE A 67 3.91 0.93 -5.46
N ASP A 68 2.89 0.57 -4.70
CA ASP A 68 3.01 -0.39 -3.60
C ASP A 68 2.50 -1.78 -4.01
N ASP A 69 2.78 -2.80 -3.20
CA ASP A 69 2.31 -4.18 -3.27
C ASP A 69 2.90 -5.06 -4.38
N GLY A 70 3.35 -4.48 -5.50
CA GLY A 70 3.92 -5.26 -6.60
C GLY A 70 2.89 -5.97 -7.47
N TYR A 71 1.71 -5.39 -7.70
CA TYR A 71 0.69 -5.94 -8.61
C TYR A 71 1.14 -5.97 -10.07
N GLN A 72 0.77 -7.02 -10.79
CA GLN A 72 1.13 -7.24 -12.19
C GLN A 72 0.63 -6.14 -13.12
N ASP A 73 -0.54 -5.55 -12.85
CA ASP A 73 -1.11 -4.45 -13.64
C ASP A 73 -0.22 -3.20 -13.66
N VAL A 74 0.60 -2.97 -12.63
CA VAL A 74 1.62 -1.91 -12.64
C VAL A 74 2.67 -2.17 -13.71
N TYR A 75 3.10 -3.43 -13.89
CA TYR A 75 4.02 -3.80 -14.98
C TYR A 75 3.36 -3.69 -16.34
N GLU A 76 2.13 -4.17 -16.49
CA GLU A 76 1.44 -4.27 -17.78
C GLU A 76 0.92 -2.92 -18.28
N ILE A 77 0.45 -2.05 -17.37
CA ILE A 77 -0.26 -0.82 -17.73
C ILE A 77 0.52 0.44 -17.35
N ALA A 78 0.98 0.55 -16.10
CA ALA A 78 1.69 1.75 -15.64
C ALA A 78 3.09 1.87 -16.22
N PHE A 79 3.87 0.80 -16.20
CA PHE A 79 5.26 0.82 -16.64
C PHE A 79 5.45 1.24 -18.11
N PRO A 80 4.66 0.75 -19.11
CA PRO A 80 4.73 1.25 -20.47
C PRO A 80 4.38 2.74 -20.60
N LEU A 81 3.42 3.23 -19.82
CA LEU A 81 3.05 4.65 -19.78
C LEU A 81 4.21 5.50 -19.26
N LEU A 82 4.78 5.12 -18.12
CA LEU A 82 5.90 5.81 -17.49
C LEU A 82 7.13 5.85 -18.41
N LYS A 83 7.44 4.71 -19.05
CA LYS A 83 8.56 4.61 -20.01
C LYS A 83 8.37 5.56 -21.20
N ARG A 84 7.18 5.62 -21.80
CA ARG A 84 6.89 6.56 -22.90
C ARG A 84 7.05 8.02 -22.48
N LYS A 85 6.69 8.35 -21.25
CA LYS A 85 6.79 9.73 -20.72
C LYS A 85 8.18 10.06 -20.15
N GLY A 86 9.10 9.10 -20.07
CA GLY A 86 10.41 9.30 -19.44
C GLY A 86 10.32 9.60 -17.94
N ILE A 87 9.29 9.09 -17.25
CA ILE A 87 9.06 9.34 -15.83
C ILE A 87 9.70 8.24 -15.01
N PRO A 88 10.72 8.54 -14.15
CA PRO A 88 11.29 7.57 -13.23
C PRO A 88 10.26 7.20 -12.15
N ALA A 89 10.27 5.93 -11.73
CA ALA A 89 9.36 5.43 -10.71
C ALA A 89 10.03 4.41 -9.80
N ALA A 90 9.35 4.04 -8.72
CA ALA A 90 9.72 2.92 -7.87
C ALA A 90 8.53 2.00 -7.61
N VAL A 91 8.82 0.72 -7.36
CA VAL A 91 7.83 -0.27 -6.91
C VAL A 91 8.29 -0.86 -5.59
N PHE A 92 7.42 -0.81 -4.59
CA PHE A 92 7.62 -1.46 -3.30
C PHE A 92 6.94 -2.83 -3.30
N VAL A 93 7.73 -3.88 -3.14
CA VAL A 93 7.33 -5.25 -3.41
C VAL A 93 7.19 -6.04 -2.12
N VAL A 94 6.08 -6.77 -2.00
CA VAL A 94 5.88 -7.81 -0.97
C VAL A 94 6.58 -9.08 -1.47
N SER A 95 7.76 -9.40 -0.90
CA SER A 95 8.67 -10.37 -1.54
C SER A 95 8.13 -11.80 -1.62
N ASP A 96 7.39 -12.28 -0.62
CA ASP A 96 6.77 -13.62 -0.63
C ASP A 96 5.60 -13.74 -1.64
N GLN A 97 5.09 -12.61 -2.13
CA GLN A 97 4.01 -12.62 -3.11
C GLN A 97 4.50 -12.74 -4.55
N VAL A 98 5.76 -12.40 -4.81
CA VAL A 98 6.33 -12.48 -6.17
C VAL A 98 6.20 -13.89 -6.72
N GLU A 99 5.59 -14.03 -7.91
CA GLU A 99 5.26 -15.31 -8.57
C GLU A 99 4.26 -16.19 -7.82
N SER A 100 3.70 -15.72 -6.71
CA SER A 100 2.63 -16.47 -6.05
C SER A 100 1.38 -16.50 -6.93
N ARG A 101 0.54 -17.53 -6.75
CA ARG A 101 -0.79 -17.61 -7.37
C ARG A 101 -1.89 -17.12 -6.43
N GLY A 102 -1.49 -16.66 -5.24
CA GLY A 102 -2.41 -16.20 -4.21
C GLY A 102 -2.56 -14.68 -4.22
N LEU A 103 -3.65 -14.23 -3.63
CA LEU A 103 -3.89 -12.82 -3.35
C LEU A 103 -3.11 -12.37 -2.11
N LEU A 104 -2.84 -11.08 -2.01
CA LEU A 104 -2.41 -10.46 -0.76
C LEU A 104 -3.47 -10.67 0.34
N ALA A 105 -3.03 -10.75 1.60
CA ALA A 105 -3.93 -11.04 2.72
C ALA A 105 -5.08 -10.02 2.83
N HIS A 106 -4.83 -8.74 2.56
CA HIS A 106 -5.87 -7.73 2.59
C HIS A 106 -6.90 -7.88 1.45
N ASP A 107 -6.48 -8.33 0.26
CA ASP A 107 -7.39 -8.62 -0.84
C ASP A 107 -8.24 -9.86 -0.55
N ARG A 108 -7.62 -10.95 -0.05
CA ARG A 108 -8.35 -12.16 0.39
C ARG A 108 -9.40 -11.80 1.44
N LEU A 109 -8.99 -11.03 2.45
CA LEU A 109 -9.90 -10.59 3.52
C LEU A 109 -11.07 -9.75 2.98
N TYR A 110 -10.78 -8.81 2.07
CA TYR A 110 -11.82 -7.96 1.47
C TYR A 110 -12.85 -8.78 0.67
N VAL A 111 -12.37 -9.67 -0.20
CA VAL A 111 -13.22 -10.54 -1.02
C VAL A 111 -14.05 -11.49 -0.15
N ALA A 112 -13.42 -12.15 0.84
CA ALA A 112 -14.09 -13.08 1.74
C ALA A 112 -15.17 -12.37 2.59
N LEU A 113 -14.87 -11.20 3.15
CA LEU A 113 -15.84 -10.38 3.90
C LEU A 113 -17.00 -9.91 3.01
N GLY A 114 -16.71 -9.48 1.77
CA GLY A 114 -17.74 -9.08 0.82
C GLY A 114 -18.75 -10.20 0.54
N ARG A 115 -18.26 -11.42 0.32
CA ARG A 115 -19.08 -12.61 0.11
C ARG A 115 -19.84 -13.03 1.37
N ALA A 116 -19.18 -13.00 2.52
CA ALA A 116 -19.80 -13.33 3.80
C ALA A 116 -20.94 -12.35 4.14
N PHE A 117 -20.70 -11.07 3.95
CA PHE A 117 -21.71 -10.02 4.22
C PHE A 117 -22.91 -10.12 3.28
N ALA A 118 -22.72 -10.55 2.04
CA ALA A 118 -23.82 -10.80 1.10
C ALA A 118 -24.68 -12.03 1.48
N ARG A 119 -24.12 -12.99 2.24
CA ARG A 119 -24.81 -14.21 2.67
C ARG A 119 -25.40 -14.12 4.06
N TRP A 120 -24.77 -13.37 4.96
CA TRP A 120 -25.16 -13.32 6.36
C TRP A 120 -26.40 -12.43 6.59
N ALA A 121 -27.41 -12.96 7.23
CA ALA A 121 -28.59 -12.18 7.64
C ALA A 121 -28.24 -11.07 8.65
N SER A 122 -27.20 -11.26 9.46
CA SER A 122 -26.69 -10.28 10.43
C SER A 122 -25.16 -10.34 10.43
N PRO A 123 -24.47 -9.56 9.55
CA PRO A 123 -23.02 -9.59 9.40
C PRO A 123 -22.25 -9.35 10.70
N ALA A 124 -22.65 -8.35 11.49
CA ALA A 124 -21.99 -8.05 12.76
C ALA A 124 -22.04 -9.21 13.75
N ARG A 125 -23.22 -9.85 13.89
CA ARG A 125 -23.40 -10.99 14.79
C ARG A 125 -22.65 -12.24 14.31
N ALA A 126 -22.67 -12.48 13.00
CA ALA A 126 -21.99 -13.63 12.40
C ALA A 126 -20.47 -13.50 12.55
N LEU A 127 -19.90 -12.33 12.21
CA LEU A 127 -18.48 -12.06 12.39
C LEU A 127 -18.04 -12.17 13.85
N ARG A 128 -18.84 -11.62 14.77
CA ARG A 128 -18.57 -11.76 16.21
C ARG A 128 -18.49 -13.22 16.64
N ARG A 129 -19.43 -14.07 16.19
CA ARG A 129 -19.40 -15.52 16.50
C ARG A 129 -18.17 -16.19 15.91
N LEU A 130 -17.79 -15.84 14.68
CA LEU A 130 -16.59 -16.36 14.04
C LEU A 130 -15.32 -16.02 14.84
N LEU A 131 -15.14 -14.76 15.22
CA LEU A 131 -13.98 -14.31 16.01
C LEU A 131 -13.92 -14.99 17.39
N ILE A 132 -15.07 -15.11 18.09
CA ILE A 132 -15.15 -15.83 19.35
C ILE A 132 -14.79 -17.32 19.16
N GLY A 133 -15.30 -17.97 18.10
CA GLY A 133 -14.97 -19.37 17.77
C GLY A 133 -13.48 -19.59 17.51
N LEU A 134 -12.80 -18.58 16.97
CA LEU A 134 -11.35 -18.59 16.77
C LEU A 134 -10.55 -18.21 18.04
N GLY A 135 -11.22 -17.83 19.13
CA GLY A 135 -10.55 -17.32 20.33
C GLY A 135 -9.88 -15.96 20.14
N ILE A 136 -10.32 -15.18 19.14
CA ILE A 136 -9.76 -13.88 18.83
C ILE A 136 -10.58 -12.79 19.53
N ALA A 137 -9.93 -12.06 20.46
CA ALA A 137 -10.51 -10.91 21.13
C ALA A 137 -10.11 -9.62 20.41
N VAL A 138 -11.08 -8.80 20.02
CA VAL A 138 -10.83 -7.50 19.40
C VAL A 138 -11.47 -6.40 20.22
N ARG A 139 -10.69 -5.37 20.56
CA ARG A 139 -11.17 -4.21 21.33
C ARG A 139 -12.29 -3.49 20.58
N GLY A 140 -13.33 -3.12 21.31
CA GLY A 140 -14.49 -2.42 20.74
C GLY A 140 -15.52 -3.33 20.08
N MET A 141 -15.34 -4.66 20.12
CA MET A 141 -16.30 -5.62 19.57
C MET A 141 -17.66 -5.59 20.30
N GLU A 142 -17.69 -5.15 21.55
CA GLU A 142 -18.92 -5.01 22.36
C GLU A 142 -19.83 -3.86 21.87
N GLN A 143 -19.23 -2.83 21.26
CA GLN A 143 -19.92 -1.62 20.82
C GLN A 143 -20.51 -1.74 19.41
N TRP A 144 -20.47 -2.94 18.85
CA TRP A 144 -20.86 -3.18 17.47
C TRP A 144 -22.37 -3.31 17.31
N ASP A 145 -22.99 -2.23 16.90
CA ASP A 145 -24.41 -2.16 16.58
C ASP A 145 -24.74 -2.49 15.11
N GLY A 146 -23.72 -2.64 14.27
CA GLY A 146 -23.87 -2.97 12.84
C GLY A 146 -24.20 -1.79 11.94
N VAL A 147 -24.31 -0.57 12.47
CA VAL A 147 -24.59 0.62 11.66
C VAL A 147 -23.33 1.05 10.91
N GLY A 148 -23.43 1.24 9.57
CA GLY A 148 -22.32 1.67 8.73
C GLY A 148 -21.28 0.59 8.40
N TRP A 149 -21.56 -0.68 8.68
CA TRP A 149 -20.63 -1.78 8.43
C TRP A 149 -20.64 -2.23 6.98
N THR A 150 -19.51 -2.07 6.36
CA THR A 150 -19.20 -2.62 5.02
C THR A 150 -18.02 -3.58 5.13
N ALA A 151 -17.84 -4.45 4.14
CA ALA A 151 -16.66 -5.30 4.06
C ALA A 151 -15.35 -4.49 4.18
N GLY A 152 -15.30 -3.32 3.56
CA GLY A 152 -14.12 -2.44 3.60
C GLY A 152 -13.86 -1.85 4.99
N THR A 153 -14.89 -1.34 5.70
CA THR A 153 -14.70 -0.76 7.04
C THR A 153 -14.28 -1.83 8.05
N VAL A 154 -14.86 -3.03 7.95
CA VAL A 154 -14.50 -4.18 8.80
C VAL A 154 -13.10 -4.69 8.49
N MET A 155 -12.74 -4.80 7.23
CA MET A 155 -11.38 -5.18 6.83
C MET A 155 -10.34 -4.23 7.46
N VAL A 156 -10.52 -2.93 7.28
CA VAL A 156 -9.59 -1.92 7.84
C VAL A 156 -9.50 -2.05 9.36
N TRP A 157 -10.64 -2.26 10.03
CA TRP A 157 -10.65 -2.43 11.47
C TRP A 157 -9.94 -3.71 11.93
N LEU A 158 -10.15 -4.85 11.26
CA LEU A 158 -9.44 -6.11 11.57
C LEU A 158 -7.93 -5.94 11.35
N LEU A 159 -7.51 -5.40 10.20
CA LEU A 159 -6.11 -5.16 9.89
C LEU A 159 -5.43 -4.21 10.89
N ARG A 160 -6.17 -3.24 11.45
CA ARG A 160 -5.66 -2.31 12.47
C ARG A 160 -5.58 -2.89 13.87
N SER A 161 -6.22 -4.02 14.10
CA SER A 161 -6.40 -4.59 15.44
C SER A 161 -5.67 -5.91 15.66
N LEU A 162 -5.38 -6.65 14.61
CA LEU A 162 -4.89 -8.01 14.69
C LEU A 162 -3.51 -8.17 14.04
N PRO A 163 -2.61 -8.96 14.63
CA PRO A 163 -1.37 -9.39 13.99
C PRO A 163 -1.70 -10.28 12.77
N ARG A 164 -0.74 -10.37 11.84
CA ARG A 164 -0.93 -11.10 10.58
C ARG A 164 -1.39 -12.55 10.77
N ALA A 165 -0.86 -13.25 11.78
CA ALA A 165 -1.25 -14.64 12.05
C ALA A 165 -2.76 -14.78 12.31
N ASP A 166 -3.34 -13.88 13.10
CA ASP A 166 -4.78 -13.89 13.37
C ASP A 166 -5.60 -13.45 12.17
N ILE A 167 -5.11 -12.50 11.38
CA ILE A 167 -5.74 -12.12 10.08
C ILE A 167 -5.86 -13.34 9.16
N LEU A 168 -4.82 -14.15 9.03
CA LEU A 168 -4.86 -15.36 8.21
C LEU A 168 -5.87 -16.37 8.74
N ARG A 169 -5.95 -16.58 10.05
CA ARG A 169 -6.97 -17.46 10.67
C ARG A 169 -8.40 -16.98 10.38
N VAL A 170 -8.62 -15.67 10.42
CA VAL A 170 -9.92 -15.08 10.06
C VAL A 170 -10.24 -15.31 8.57
N ILE A 171 -9.26 -15.09 7.68
CA ILE A 171 -9.41 -15.31 6.24
C ILE A 171 -9.77 -16.76 5.97
N ASP A 172 -9.00 -17.70 6.51
CA ASP A 172 -9.21 -19.14 6.28
C ASP A 172 -10.61 -19.56 6.75
N ALA A 173 -11.05 -19.12 7.94
CA ALA A 173 -12.40 -19.41 8.45
C ALA A 173 -13.52 -18.78 7.59
N LEU A 174 -13.30 -17.57 7.04
CA LEU A 174 -14.24 -16.94 6.11
C LEU A 174 -14.28 -17.72 4.77
N GLU A 175 -13.14 -18.09 4.21
CA GLU A 175 -13.06 -18.81 2.95
C GLU A 175 -13.66 -20.23 3.06
N ASP A 176 -13.52 -20.90 4.20
CA ASP A 176 -14.18 -22.19 4.49
C ASP A 176 -15.71 -22.04 4.47
N GLU A 177 -16.24 -20.91 4.98
CA GLU A 177 -17.68 -20.66 5.02
C GLU A 177 -18.27 -20.22 3.67
N VAL A 178 -17.56 -19.35 2.91
CA VAL A 178 -18.11 -18.73 1.69
C VAL A 178 -17.47 -19.21 0.40
N GLY A 179 -16.38 -19.96 0.47
CA GLY A 179 -15.58 -20.43 -0.65
C GLY A 179 -14.64 -19.36 -1.21
N PHE A 180 -13.49 -19.79 -1.73
CA PHE A 180 -12.53 -18.92 -2.41
C PHE A 180 -13.04 -18.49 -3.79
N ASP A 181 -12.84 -17.24 -4.16
CA ASP A 181 -13.22 -16.70 -5.46
C ASP A 181 -12.02 -16.61 -6.42
N ALA A 182 -11.80 -17.68 -7.18
CA ALA A 182 -10.74 -17.71 -8.19
C ALA A 182 -10.93 -16.67 -9.32
N ALA A 183 -12.16 -16.18 -9.56
CA ALA A 183 -12.41 -15.15 -10.56
C ALA A 183 -11.93 -13.77 -10.08
N ALA A 184 -12.19 -13.46 -8.81
CA ALA A 184 -11.67 -12.25 -8.19
C ALA A 184 -10.12 -12.23 -8.17
N ALA A 185 -9.49 -13.40 -8.01
CA ALA A 185 -8.04 -13.52 -7.98
C ALA A 185 -7.35 -13.14 -9.29
N ARG A 186 -7.98 -13.34 -10.45
CA ARG A 186 -7.35 -13.12 -11.77
C ARG A 186 -6.93 -11.68 -12.04
N GLY A 187 -7.64 -10.71 -11.50
CA GLY A 187 -7.33 -9.29 -11.68
C GLY A 187 -6.26 -8.75 -10.70
N MET A 188 -5.88 -9.53 -9.68
CA MET A 188 -5.01 -9.06 -8.58
C MET A 188 -3.73 -9.88 -8.46
N LEU A 189 -3.20 -10.36 -9.59
CA LEU A 189 -1.97 -11.17 -9.60
C LEU A 189 -0.75 -10.32 -9.23
N PRO A 190 0.23 -10.88 -8.50
CA PRO A 190 1.50 -10.24 -8.26
C PRO A 190 2.42 -10.32 -9.50
N MET A 191 3.41 -9.43 -9.56
CA MET A 191 4.48 -9.49 -10.54
C MET A 191 5.32 -10.76 -10.40
N THR A 192 5.94 -11.17 -11.51
CA THR A 192 6.99 -12.19 -11.50
C THR A 192 8.36 -11.56 -11.27
N TRP A 193 9.35 -12.39 -10.87
CA TRP A 193 10.74 -11.96 -10.76
C TRP A 193 11.29 -11.44 -12.08
N GLU A 194 10.87 -12.01 -13.21
CA GLU A 194 11.25 -11.53 -14.53
C GLU A 194 10.71 -10.13 -14.83
N MET A 195 9.44 -9.84 -14.48
CA MET A 195 8.86 -8.51 -14.61
C MET A 195 9.63 -7.48 -13.79
N LEU A 196 9.92 -7.78 -12.53
CA LEU A 196 10.72 -6.92 -11.66
C LEU A 196 12.13 -6.67 -12.22
N ALA A 197 12.80 -7.71 -12.70
CA ALA A 197 14.11 -7.58 -13.32
C ALA A 197 14.09 -6.73 -14.62
N ARG A 198 13.02 -6.82 -15.42
CA ARG A 198 12.84 -5.97 -16.60
C ARG A 198 12.61 -4.51 -16.22
N MET A 199 11.81 -4.24 -15.19
CA MET A 199 11.58 -2.89 -14.67
C MET A 199 12.87 -2.29 -14.11
N GLN A 200 13.61 -3.06 -13.32
CA GLN A 200 14.90 -2.65 -12.75
C GLN A 200 15.93 -2.28 -13.85
N ARG A 201 16.08 -3.12 -14.88
CA ARG A 201 16.95 -2.82 -16.02
C ARG A 201 16.53 -1.57 -16.81
N ALA A 202 15.27 -1.19 -16.74
CA ALA A 202 14.76 0.04 -17.34
C ALA A 202 14.84 1.27 -16.41
N GLY A 203 15.50 1.14 -15.24
CA GLY A 203 15.72 2.23 -14.30
C GLY A 203 14.62 2.43 -13.23
N VAL A 204 13.66 1.52 -13.12
CA VAL A 204 12.69 1.54 -12.01
C VAL A 204 13.37 1.04 -10.75
N VAL A 205 13.27 1.80 -9.67
CA VAL A 205 13.79 1.40 -8.35
C VAL A 205 12.89 0.33 -7.76
N ILE A 206 13.48 -0.80 -7.32
CA ILE A 206 12.76 -1.83 -6.59
C ILE A 206 13.06 -1.66 -5.10
N GLY A 207 12.02 -1.45 -4.31
CA GLY A 207 12.07 -1.33 -2.86
C GLY A 207 11.29 -2.44 -2.16
N SER A 208 11.45 -2.55 -0.86
CA SER A 208 10.78 -3.54 -0.02
C SER A 208 9.47 -3.00 0.55
N HIS A 209 8.45 -3.88 0.61
CA HIS A 209 7.17 -3.65 1.29
C HIS A 209 6.87 -4.75 2.32
N THR A 210 7.88 -5.13 3.11
CA THR A 210 7.93 -6.31 3.96
C THR A 210 7.91 -7.63 3.18
N ARG A 211 8.07 -8.73 3.87
CA ARG A 211 8.05 -10.06 3.27
C ARG A 211 6.65 -10.50 2.92
N THR A 212 5.70 -10.28 3.83
CA THR A 212 4.32 -10.78 3.74
C THR A 212 3.24 -9.72 3.86
N HIS A 213 3.60 -8.44 3.76
CA HIS A 213 2.72 -7.29 4.00
C HIS A 213 2.23 -7.22 5.46
N ALA A 214 3.06 -7.65 6.43
CA ALA A 214 2.73 -7.54 7.84
C ALA A 214 2.76 -6.09 8.34
N TRP A 215 1.82 -5.72 9.21
CA TRP A 215 1.82 -4.42 9.85
C TRP A 215 2.78 -4.45 11.04
N LEU A 216 4.00 -3.96 10.85
CA LEU A 216 5.10 -4.08 11.81
C LEU A 216 4.77 -3.59 13.22
N THR A 217 3.85 -2.64 13.36
CA THR A 217 3.39 -2.12 14.65
C THR A 217 2.48 -3.08 15.42
N LEU A 218 2.06 -4.18 14.83
CA LEU A 218 1.20 -5.21 15.42
C LEU A 218 1.92 -6.55 15.59
N GLU A 219 3.14 -6.67 15.05
CA GLU A 219 3.97 -7.85 15.18
C GLU A 219 4.92 -7.72 16.38
N ASP A 220 5.31 -8.85 16.93
CA ASP A 220 6.43 -8.86 17.87
C ASP A 220 7.75 -8.46 17.19
N ARG A 221 8.74 -8.09 18.01
CA ARG A 221 10.01 -7.57 17.51
C ARG A 221 10.75 -8.54 16.58
N ASP A 222 10.76 -9.82 16.92
CA ASP A 222 11.52 -10.81 16.14
C ASP A 222 10.84 -11.05 14.80
N LYS A 223 9.51 -11.13 14.80
CA LYS A 223 8.72 -11.23 13.57
C LYS A 223 8.85 -10.00 12.68
N ALA A 224 8.80 -8.81 13.27
CA ALA A 224 9.01 -7.56 12.53
C ALA A 224 10.40 -7.49 11.87
N LEU A 225 11.45 -7.94 12.58
CA LEU A 225 12.81 -8.03 12.01
C LEU A 225 12.93 -9.10 10.93
N GLU A 226 12.24 -10.24 11.07
CA GLU A 226 12.15 -11.27 10.01
C GLU A 226 11.50 -10.71 8.74
N GLU A 227 10.39 -9.99 8.85
CA GLU A 227 9.69 -9.31 7.76
C GLU A 227 10.61 -8.34 7.00
N LEU A 228 11.35 -7.53 7.74
CA LEU A 228 12.25 -6.51 7.18
C LEU A 228 13.48 -7.13 6.52
N ARG A 229 14.21 -7.99 7.24
CA ARG A 229 15.45 -8.60 6.77
C ARG A 229 15.19 -9.63 5.69
N GLY A 230 14.15 -10.46 5.87
CA GLY A 230 13.75 -11.48 4.90
C GLY A 230 13.41 -10.84 3.55
N SER A 231 12.53 -9.84 3.53
CA SER A 231 12.17 -9.15 2.29
C SER A 231 13.38 -8.53 1.59
N ARG A 232 14.28 -7.88 2.35
CA ARG A 232 15.49 -7.30 1.78
C ARG A 232 16.38 -8.35 1.12
N LEU A 233 16.65 -9.44 1.83
CA LEU A 233 17.48 -10.54 1.36
C LEU A 233 16.87 -11.23 0.12
N ASP A 234 15.55 -11.45 0.11
CA ASP A 234 14.85 -12.05 -1.02
C ASP A 234 15.04 -11.18 -2.29
N LEU A 235 14.78 -9.88 -2.18
CA LEU A 235 14.91 -8.95 -3.31
C LEU A 235 16.38 -8.80 -3.76
N GLU A 236 17.34 -8.65 -2.84
CA GLU A 236 18.75 -8.50 -3.16
C GLU A 236 19.30 -9.76 -3.85
N SER A 237 18.97 -10.95 -3.33
CA SER A 237 19.47 -12.23 -3.88
C SER A 237 18.88 -12.56 -5.24
N ARG A 238 17.59 -12.24 -5.47
CA ARG A 238 16.89 -12.56 -6.72
C ARG A 238 17.20 -11.58 -7.84
N LEU A 239 17.41 -10.30 -7.51
CA LEU A 239 17.58 -9.25 -8.51
C LEU A 239 19.04 -8.78 -8.67
N GLY A 240 19.96 -9.19 -7.79
CA GLY A 240 21.36 -8.76 -7.83
C GLY A 240 21.54 -7.26 -7.57
N ILE A 241 20.70 -6.67 -6.73
CA ILE A 241 20.71 -5.23 -6.43
C ILE A 241 20.92 -4.99 -4.93
N THR A 242 21.18 -3.74 -4.55
CA THR A 242 21.12 -3.30 -3.15
C THR A 242 19.78 -2.62 -2.90
N VAL A 243 18.97 -3.14 -1.96
CA VAL A 243 17.67 -2.58 -1.61
C VAL A 243 17.82 -1.55 -0.48
N ARG A 244 17.72 -0.27 -0.85
CA ARG A 244 17.88 0.88 0.08
C ARG A 244 16.56 1.47 0.55
N HIS A 245 15.48 1.21 -0.18
CA HIS A 245 14.17 1.85 -0.02
C HIS A 245 13.16 0.88 0.57
N PHE A 246 12.42 1.33 1.58
CA PHE A 246 11.39 0.58 2.28
C PHE A 246 10.10 1.39 2.37
N ALA A 247 8.94 0.80 2.08
CA ALA A 247 7.65 1.39 2.39
C ALA A 247 6.94 0.61 3.48
N TYR A 248 6.41 1.33 4.48
CA TYR A 248 5.63 0.70 5.56
C TYR A 248 4.26 0.27 5.04
N PRO A 249 3.81 -0.98 5.27
CA PRO A 249 2.44 -1.39 5.00
C PRO A 249 1.41 -0.45 5.67
N ASP A 250 0.41 0.01 4.89
CA ASP A 250 -0.54 1.06 5.29
C ASP A 250 0.13 2.37 5.78
N GLY A 251 1.43 2.53 5.52
CA GLY A 251 2.23 3.66 5.99
C GLY A 251 2.38 3.75 7.51
N ARG A 252 2.10 2.66 8.24
CA ARG A 252 2.08 2.65 9.71
C ARG A 252 3.46 2.41 10.29
N PHE A 253 3.84 3.31 11.19
CA PHE A 253 5.10 3.20 11.92
C PHE A 253 4.98 3.78 13.33
N ASN A 254 5.88 3.40 14.19
CA ASN A 254 6.20 4.03 15.47
C ASN A 254 7.71 4.16 15.59
N LYS A 255 8.19 4.72 16.69
CA LYS A 255 9.62 4.94 16.92
C LYS A 255 10.42 3.62 16.91
N GLU A 256 9.85 2.56 17.47
CA GLU A 256 10.51 1.25 17.54
C GLU A 256 10.66 0.65 16.14
N THR A 257 9.57 0.61 15.34
CA THR A 257 9.61 0.07 13.97
C THR A 257 10.52 0.87 13.06
N ALA A 258 10.59 2.21 13.21
CA ALA A 258 11.55 3.02 12.48
C ALA A 258 13.00 2.65 12.83
N GLY A 259 13.29 2.39 14.10
CA GLY A 259 14.59 1.85 14.54
C GLY A 259 14.91 0.47 13.97
N MET A 260 13.91 -0.43 13.87
CA MET A 260 14.08 -1.74 13.24
C MET A 260 14.36 -1.65 11.74
N VAL A 261 13.72 -0.72 11.02
CA VAL A 261 14.00 -0.45 9.59
C VAL A 261 15.45 0.00 9.42
N ALA A 262 15.95 0.92 10.27
CA ALA A 262 17.34 1.32 10.29
C ALA A 262 18.29 0.13 10.52
N ALA A 263 18.01 -0.66 11.57
CA ALA A 263 18.82 -1.82 11.96
C ALA A 263 18.79 -2.96 10.92
N SER A 264 17.79 -2.97 10.04
CA SER A 264 17.70 -3.89 8.90
C SER A 264 18.45 -3.39 7.65
N GLY A 265 19.10 -2.22 7.72
CA GLY A 265 20.00 -1.69 6.70
C GLY A 265 19.30 -0.93 5.56
N TYR A 266 18.05 -0.55 5.72
CA TYR A 266 17.39 0.37 4.81
C TYR A 266 17.88 1.80 5.06
N ARG A 267 18.04 2.56 3.98
CA ARG A 267 18.49 3.96 4.03
C ARG A 267 17.33 4.94 4.05
N PHE A 268 16.23 4.59 3.39
CA PHE A 268 15.05 5.42 3.26
C PHE A 268 13.78 4.64 3.56
N GLY A 269 12.89 5.23 4.37
CA GLY A 269 11.59 4.65 4.72
C GLY A 269 10.44 5.60 4.36
N TYR A 270 9.35 5.07 3.82
CA TYR A 270 8.23 5.84 3.29
C TYR A 270 6.93 5.51 3.97
N THR A 271 6.22 6.55 4.43
CA THR A 271 4.95 6.45 5.12
C THR A 271 3.82 7.07 4.29
N THR A 272 2.57 6.95 4.76
CA THR A 272 1.39 7.60 4.15
C THR A 272 0.83 8.73 5.00
N CYS A 273 1.30 8.89 6.24
CA CYS A 273 0.91 10.01 7.10
C CYS A 273 1.79 11.25 6.89
N CYS A 274 1.37 12.39 7.46
CA CYS A 274 2.14 13.63 7.40
C CYS A 274 3.22 13.74 8.50
N HIS A 275 3.19 12.86 9.49
CA HIS A 275 4.16 12.85 10.57
C HIS A 275 5.53 12.38 10.05
N ARG A 276 6.59 13.05 10.53
CA ARG A 276 7.97 12.70 10.25
C ARG A 276 8.69 12.59 11.60
N ASP A 277 9.25 11.42 11.89
CA ASP A 277 10.00 11.21 13.13
C ASP A 277 11.30 12.03 13.10
N PRO A 278 11.51 12.99 14.04
CA PRO A 278 12.74 13.78 14.07
C PRO A 278 14.02 12.93 14.31
N SER A 279 13.90 11.78 14.99
CA SER A 279 15.01 10.88 15.27
C SER A 279 15.41 10.05 14.04
N ASN A 280 14.45 9.79 13.12
CA ASN A 280 14.64 8.98 11.94
C ASN A 280 13.99 9.66 10.70
N PRO A 281 14.41 10.89 10.35
CA PRO A 281 13.70 11.69 9.36
C PRO A 281 13.74 11.14 7.94
N LEU A 282 14.77 10.34 7.60
CA LEU A 282 14.88 9.67 6.30
C LEU A 282 14.18 8.31 6.25
N LEU A 283 13.80 7.77 7.41
CA LEU A 283 13.07 6.52 7.52
C LEU A 283 11.56 6.71 7.73
N THR A 284 11.09 7.95 7.68
CA THR A 284 9.67 8.31 7.87
C THR A 284 9.24 9.39 6.88
N ILE A 285 9.63 9.25 5.62
CA ILE A 285 9.36 10.22 4.55
C ILE A 285 7.89 10.13 4.12
N PRO A 286 7.10 11.23 4.23
CA PRO A 286 5.69 11.23 3.88
C PRO A 286 5.43 11.06 2.38
N ARG A 287 4.44 10.25 2.01
CA ARG A 287 3.89 10.13 0.67
C ARG A 287 2.42 10.54 0.62
N ARG A 288 1.93 10.91 -0.55
CA ARG A 288 0.52 11.13 -0.85
C ARG A 288 0.00 9.97 -1.68
N MET A 289 -0.83 9.14 -1.08
CA MET A 289 -1.49 8.07 -1.81
C MET A 289 -2.64 8.65 -2.64
N LEU A 290 -2.64 8.33 -3.92
CA LEU A 290 -3.63 8.79 -4.88
C LEU A 290 -4.31 7.57 -5.53
N TRP A 291 -5.62 7.70 -5.74
CA TRP A 291 -6.43 6.71 -6.45
C TRP A 291 -7.51 7.43 -7.26
N GLN A 292 -8.34 6.68 -7.97
CA GLN A 292 -9.32 7.23 -8.91
C GLN A 292 -10.12 8.42 -8.35
N ASN A 293 -10.64 8.28 -7.14
CA ASN A 293 -11.59 9.25 -6.59
C ASN A 293 -10.93 10.39 -5.80
N THR A 294 -9.60 10.38 -5.62
CA THR A 294 -8.92 11.43 -4.83
C THR A 294 -8.92 12.80 -5.47
N CYS A 295 -9.15 12.87 -6.79
CA CYS A 295 -9.01 14.10 -7.56
C CYS A 295 -10.23 14.36 -8.46
N LEU A 296 -11.43 13.89 -8.08
CA LEU A 296 -12.67 14.11 -8.82
C LEU A 296 -13.43 15.34 -8.31
N ASP A 297 -14.00 16.12 -9.23
CA ASP A 297 -14.97 17.16 -8.91
C ASP A 297 -16.36 16.55 -8.60
N VAL A 298 -17.30 17.38 -8.25
CA VAL A 298 -18.69 16.98 -7.95
C VAL A 298 -19.43 16.33 -9.12
N ARG A 299 -18.88 16.41 -10.32
CA ARG A 299 -19.40 15.80 -11.55
C ARG A 299 -18.65 14.51 -11.91
N GLY A 300 -17.75 14.03 -11.03
CA GLY A 300 -16.95 12.83 -11.26
C GLY A 300 -15.83 12.99 -12.30
N ARG A 301 -15.39 14.23 -12.61
CA ARG A 301 -14.33 14.51 -13.57
C ARG A 301 -13.04 14.89 -12.87
N PHE A 302 -11.91 14.65 -13.51
CA PHE A 302 -10.60 15.08 -12.99
C PHE A 302 -10.56 16.57 -12.68
N SER A 303 -10.14 16.91 -11.46
CA SER A 303 -10.00 18.29 -10.98
C SER A 303 -8.55 18.63 -10.66
N PRO A 304 -7.91 19.46 -11.49
CA PRO A 304 -6.57 19.97 -11.22
C PRO A 304 -6.45 20.72 -9.89
N ALA A 305 -7.53 21.41 -9.46
CA ALA A 305 -7.55 22.15 -8.20
C ALA A 305 -7.51 21.18 -7.00
N ILE A 306 -8.31 20.10 -7.03
CA ILE A 306 -8.32 19.09 -5.98
C ILE A 306 -6.97 18.35 -5.95
N LEU A 307 -6.41 17.98 -7.10
CA LEU A 307 -5.06 17.40 -7.15
C LEU A 307 -4.01 18.34 -6.55
N SER A 308 -4.08 19.65 -6.84
CA SER A 308 -3.21 20.66 -6.22
C SER A 308 -3.32 20.62 -4.69
N CYS A 309 -4.53 20.59 -4.13
CA CYS A 309 -4.75 20.48 -2.70
C CYS A 309 -4.17 19.17 -2.12
N GLN A 310 -4.31 18.04 -2.83
CA GLN A 310 -3.73 16.76 -2.43
C GLN A 310 -2.20 16.82 -2.35
N VAL A 311 -1.53 17.23 -3.43
CA VAL A 311 -0.06 17.22 -3.48
C VAL A 311 0.58 18.23 -2.53
N HIS A 312 -0.08 19.38 -2.26
CA HIS A 312 0.39 20.37 -1.30
C HIS A 312 -0.04 20.09 0.14
N GLY A 313 -0.78 19.00 0.38
CA GLY A 313 -1.16 18.56 1.73
C GLY A 313 -2.19 19.44 2.43
N VAL A 314 -2.99 20.21 1.68
CA VAL A 314 -4.03 21.09 2.25
C VAL A 314 -5.02 20.29 3.11
N PHE A 315 -5.38 19.08 2.70
CA PHE A 315 -6.31 18.23 3.46
C PHE A 315 -5.73 17.72 4.79
N ASN A 316 -4.42 17.76 5.00
CA ASN A 316 -3.83 17.41 6.29
C ASN A 316 -4.09 18.46 7.37
N LEU A 317 -4.41 19.69 6.99
CA LEU A 317 -4.78 20.75 7.94
C LEU A 317 -6.10 20.43 8.65
N VAL A 318 -6.92 19.57 8.04
CA VAL A 318 -8.25 19.20 8.55
C VAL A 318 -8.23 17.79 9.18
N ARG A 319 -7.35 16.90 8.72
CA ARG A 319 -7.24 15.52 9.22
C ARG A 319 -5.92 15.36 9.98
N GLY A 320 -6.02 15.19 11.30
CA GLY A 320 -4.88 14.79 12.14
C GLY A 320 -4.37 13.39 11.75
N CYS A 321 -3.18 13.05 12.24
CA CYS A 321 -2.68 11.68 12.14
C CYS A 321 -3.43 10.77 13.10
N GLU A 322 -4.00 9.67 12.60
CA GLU A 322 -4.72 8.67 13.40
C GLU A 322 -3.77 7.64 14.04
N GLN A 323 -2.46 7.72 13.77
CA GLN A 323 -1.48 6.75 14.27
C GLN A 323 -0.86 7.21 15.59
N ASN A 324 -0.63 6.26 16.50
CA ASN A 324 0.21 6.51 17.68
C ASN A 324 1.68 6.25 17.31
N HIS A 325 2.45 7.32 17.12
CA HIS A 325 3.87 7.25 16.76
C HIS A 325 4.81 7.17 17.98
N ALA A 326 4.28 7.35 19.19
CA ALA A 326 5.06 7.38 20.43
C ALA A 326 5.23 6.00 21.10
N ALA A 327 4.41 5.03 20.67
CA ALA A 327 4.43 3.68 21.26
C ALA A 327 5.60 2.87 20.73
#